data_95ba522b568eca2e5e6734f3c533c1a1
#
_entry.id   95ba522b568eca2e5e6734f3c533c1a1
#
_cell.length_a   1.000
_cell.length_b   1.000
_cell.length_c   1.000
_cell.angle_alpha   90.00
_cell.angle_beta   90.00
_cell.angle_gamma   90.00
#
_symmetry.space_group_name_H-M   'P 1'
#
loop_
_entity.id
_entity.type
_entity.pdbx_description
1 polymer ?
#
loop_
_entity_poly.entity_id
_entity_poly.type
_entity_poly.pdbx_seq_one_letter_code
_entity_poly.pdbx_strand_id
1 'polypeptide(L)'
;MELCVEKGLTKHIGVSNFSIKKIEALSNAKIGPEVNQIELHPYLQQEEMLKYCKKHNIYLTAYSPLGSGDRPEAMKAANEPSLLENSTVVNIAQSHGCNAAQVLLKWAIQRGTSVIPKSTNPG
;
A
#
# COMPACT_ATOMS: atom_id res chain seq x y z
N MET A 1 14.36 -4.32 16.29
CA MET A 1 13.98 -3.00 15.74
C MET A 1 14.02 -1.91 16.80
N GLU A 2 13.43 -2.11 17.99
CA GLU A 2 13.49 -1.14 19.10
C GLU A 2 14.93 -0.72 19.44
N LEU A 3 15.87 -1.67 19.47
CA LEU A 3 17.29 -1.39 19.68
C LEU A 3 17.88 -0.43 18.63
N CYS A 4 17.35 -0.43 17.40
CA CYS A 4 17.79 0.52 16.37
C CYS A 4 17.34 1.94 16.71
N VAL A 5 16.16 2.10 17.29
CA VAL A 5 15.67 3.40 17.77
C VAL A 5 16.51 3.86 18.96
N GLU A 6 16.73 2.99 19.95
CA GLU A 6 17.54 3.28 21.14
C GLU A 6 18.97 3.72 20.79
N LYS A 7 19.55 3.12 19.74
CA LYS A 7 20.88 3.50 19.23
C LYS A 7 20.89 4.69 18.27
N GLY A 8 19.74 5.33 18.02
CA GLY A 8 19.64 6.44 17.10
C GLY A 8 19.87 6.12 15.61
N LEU A 9 19.83 4.82 15.24
CA LEU A 9 20.01 4.37 13.86
C LEU A 9 18.77 4.60 12.99
N THR A 10 17.60 4.71 13.60
CA THR A 10 16.35 5.09 12.95
C THR A 10 15.49 5.88 13.94
N LYS A 11 14.60 6.71 13.41
CA LYS A 11 13.61 7.46 14.23
C LYS A 11 12.32 6.69 14.39
N HIS A 12 11.91 5.96 13.36
CA HIS A 12 10.63 5.29 13.26
C HIS A 12 10.81 3.84 12.82
N ILE A 13 9.94 2.96 13.29
CA ILE A 13 9.94 1.54 12.94
C ILE A 13 8.55 1.07 12.53
N GLY A 14 8.51 0.08 11.66
CA GLY A 14 7.25 -0.45 11.14
C GLY A 14 7.35 -1.94 10.83
N VAL A 15 6.25 -2.45 10.32
CA VAL A 15 6.08 -3.83 9.90
C VAL A 15 5.62 -3.90 8.45
N SER A 16 5.65 -5.09 7.86
CA SER A 16 5.12 -5.33 6.52
C SER A 16 4.30 -6.61 6.49
N ASN A 17 3.16 -6.55 5.82
CA ASN A 17 2.23 -7.67 5.68
C ASN A 17 1.75 -8.26 7.02
N PHE A 18 1.59 -7.42 8.03
CA PHE A 18 1.02 -7.83 9.31
C PHE A 18 -0.50 -7.77 9.25
N SER A 19 -1.15 -8.86 9.67
CA SER A 19 -2.58 -8.85 9.96
C SER A 19 -2.87 -8.08 11.25
N ILE A 20 -4.12 -7.68 11.48
CA ILE A 20 -4.56 -7.04 12.72
C ILE A 20 -4.11 -7.86 13.94
N LYS A 21 -4.36 -9.18 13.91
CA LYS A 21 -3.94 -10.10 14.97
C LYS A 21 -2.43 -10.07 15.24
N LYS A 22 -1.62 -9.95 14.20
CA LYS A 22 -0.15 -9.84 14.36
C LYS A 22 0.26 -8.49 14.95
N ILE A 23 -0.43 -7.40 14.60
CA ILE A 23 -0.19 -6.08 15.19
C ILE A 23 -0.57 -6.09 16.68
N GLU A 24 -1.73 -6.66 17.02
CA GLU A 24 -2.18 -6.81 18.42
C GLU A 24 -1.21 -7.64 19.26
N ALA A 25 -0.58 -8.66 18.68
CA ALA A 25 0.44 -9.46 19.37
C ALA A 25 1.69 -8.65 19.76
N LEU A 26 1.89 -7.46 19.18
CA LEU A 26 2.96 -6.53 19.55
C LEU A 26 2.55 -5.55 20.67
N SER A 27 1.39 -5.70 21.28
CA SER A 27 0.87 -4.80 22.34
C SER A 27 1.81 -4.62 23.53
N ASN A 28 2.69 -5.60 23.81
CA ASN A 28 3.69 -5.54 24.86
C ASN A 28 5.06 -4.96 24.42
N ALA A 29 5.19 -4.56 23.15
CA ALA A 29 6.41 -3.91 22.67
C ALA A 29 6.54 -2.51 23.31
N LYS A 30 7.76 -2.11 23.65
CA LYS A 30 8.04 -0.76 24.18
C LYS A 30 7.72 0.32 23.16
N ILE A 31 8.01 0.01 21.87
CA ILE A 31 7.76 0.89 20.73
C ILE A 31 6.93 0.08 19.73
N GLY A 32 5.66 0.41 19.57
CA GLY A 32 4.77 -0.20 18.59
C GLY A 32 5.16 0.17 17.15
N PRO A 33 4.64 -0.56 16.15
CA PRO A 33 4.87 -0.21 14.75
C PRO A 33 4.11 1.07 14.40
N GLU A 34 4.80 2.01 13.78
CA GLU A 34 4.21 3.26 13.28
C GLU A 34 3.71 3.13 11.85
N VAL A 35 4.22 2.15 11.11
CA VAL A 35 3.84 1.86 9.71
C VAL A 35 3.56 0.38 9.54
N ASN A 36 2.53 0.04 8.77
CA ASN A 36 2.36 -1.27 8.17
C ASN A 36 2.38 -1.13 6.65
N GLN A 37 3.39 -1.69 5.99
CA GLN A 37 3.49 -1.69 4.53
C GLN A 37 2.83 -2.95 3.99
N ILE A 38 1.79 -2.78 3.17
CA ILE A 38 0.96 -3.87 2.65
C ILE A 38 0.66 -3.70 1.17
N GLU A 39 0.29 -4.78 0.48
CA GLU A 39 -0.31 -4.67 -0.84
C GLU A 39 -1.68 -3.98 -0.74
N LEU A 40 -1.85 -2.88 -1.48
CA LEU A 40 -3.10 -2.14 -1.45
C LEU A 40 -3.34 -1.42 -2.79
N HIS A 41 -4.48 -1.69 -3.40
CA HIS A 41 -4.94 -1.12 -4.67
C HIS A 41 -6.46 -1.37 -4.82
N PRO A 42 -7.18 -0.86 -5.83
CA PRO A 42 -8.63 -1.03 -5.98
C PRO A 42 -9.14 -2.46 -5.98
N TYR A 43 -8.35 -3.45 -6.41
CA TYR A 43 -8.74 -4.87 -6.33
C TYR A 43 -8.42 -5.51 -4.96
N LEU A 44 -7.62 -4.84 -4.12
CA LEU A 44 -7.30 -5.28 -2.76
C LEU A 44 -7.35 -4.05 -1.82
N GLN A 45 -8.54 -3.66 -1.44
CA GLN A 45 -8.79 -2.36 -0.80
C GLN A 45 -8.42 -2.29 0.68
N GLN A 46 -8.30 -3.44 1.37
CA GLN A 46 -7.83 -3.51 2.77
C GLN A 46 -8.65 -2.61 3.74
N GLU A 47 -9.97 -2.54 3.58
CA GLU A 47 -10.85 -1.63 4.34
C GLU A 47 -10.76 -1.80 5.84
N GLU A 48 -10.77 -3.05 6.32
CA GLU A 48 -10.68 -3.34 7.76
C GLU A 48 -9.33 -2.90 8.33
N MET A 49 -8.24 -3.22 7.60
CA MET A 49 -6.89 -2.83 8.00
C MET A 49 -6.74 -1.31 8.01
N LEU A 50 -7.31 -0.61 7.02
CA LEU A 50 -7.28 0.85 6.96
C LEU A 50 -7.99 1.48 8.18
N LYS A 51 -9.18 0.99 8.52
CA LYS A 51 -9.94 1.45 9.69
C LYS A 51 -9.19 1.18 10.98
N TYR A 52 -8.64 -0.04 11.11
CA TYR A 52 -7.87 -0.44 12.28
C TYR A 52 -6.64 0.45 12.47
N CYS A 53 -5.82 0.59 11.44
CA CYS A 53 -4.59 1.38 11.50
C CYS A 53 -4.87 2.85 11.80
N LYS A 54 -5.90 3.45 11.18
CA LYS A 54 -6.33 4.82 11.46
C LYS A 54 -6.72 5.01 12.93
N LYS A 55 -7.44 4.06 13.52
CA LYS A 55 -7.83 4.08 14.94
C LYS A 55 -6.63 3.99 15.88
N HIS A 56 -5.59 3.29 15.49
CA HIS A 56 -4.40 3.02 16.30
C HIS A 56 -3.18 3.89 15.95
N ASN A 57 -3.36 4.94 15.13
CA ASN A 57 -2.29 5.83 14.66
C ASN A 57 -1.13 5.11 13.97
N ILE A 58 -1.47 4.08 13.19
CA ILE A 58 -0.52 3.35 12.35
C ILE A 58 -0.74 3.80 10.90
N TYR A 59 0.30 4.23 10.24
CA TYR A 59 0.23 4.61 8.82
C TYR A 59 0.30 3.38 7.93
N LEU A 60 -0.56 3.34 6.89
CA LEU A 60 -0.46 2.33 5.83
C LEU A 60 0.35 2.87 4.67
N THR A 61 1.29 2.06 4.21
CA THR A 61 2.02 2.29 2.95
C THR A 61 1.63 1.21 1.95
N ALA A 62 1.05 1.64 0.83
CA ALA A 62 0.63 0.75 -0.24
C ALA A 62 1.82 0.38 -1.13
N TYR A 63 2.24 -0.88 -1.11
CA TYR A 63 3.08 -1.40 -2.18
C TYR A 63 2.21 -1.97 -3.31
N SER A 64 2.78 -2.11 -4.49
CA SER A 64 2.06 -2.51 -5.71
C SER A 64 0.78 -1.69 -5.98
N PRO A 65 0.78 -0.36 -5.80
CA PRO A 65 -0.45 0.43 -5.95
C PRO A 65 -1.00 0.44 -7.38
N LEU A 66 -0.19 0.02 -8.36
CA LEU A 66 -0.57 -0.13 -9.77
C LEU A 66 -0.92 -1.58 -10.14
N GLY A 67 -0.95 -2.52 -9.19
CA GLY A 67 -1.33 -3.92 -9.39
C GLY A 67 -0.21 -4.87 -9.80
N SER A 68 1.06 -4.40 -9.85
CA SER A 68 2.23 -5.24 -10.18
C SER A 68 2.08 -6.10 -11.43
N GLY A 69 1.65 -5.49 -12.54
CA GLY A 69 1.51 -6.18 -13.83
C GLY A 69 2.83 -6.74 -14.40
N ASP A 70 3.96 -6.29 -13.87
CA ASP A 70 5.33 -6.70 -14.24
C ASP A 70 5.88 -7.87 -13.39
N ARG A 71 5.10 -8.44 -12.46
CA ARG A 71 5.52 -9.61 -11.71
C ARG A 71 5.64 -10.86 -12.61
N PRO A 72 6.47 -11.86 -12.24
CA PRO A 72 6.61 -13.09 -13.01
C PRO A 72 5.27 -13.78 -13.28
N GLU A 73 5.10 -14.35 -14.48
CA GLU A 73 3.87 -15.05 -14.88
C GLU A 73 3.46 -16.17 -13.90
N ALA A 74 4.43 -16.88 -13.31
CA ALA A 74 4.18 -17.89 -12.30
C ALA A 74 3.48 -17.36 -11.01
N MET A 75 3.48 -16.04 -10.82
CA MET A 75 2.84 -15.36 -9.69
C MET A 75 1.52 -14.69 -10.07
N LYS A 76 1.09 -14.81 -11.34
CA LYS A 76 -0.17 -14.26 -11.83
C LYS A 76 -1.23 -15.35 -11.89
N ALA A 77 -2.47 -14.99 -11.58
CA ALA A 77 -3.59 -15.86 -11.90
C ALA A 77 -3.85 -15.88 -13.41
N ALA A 78 -4.33 -17.00 -13.94
CA ALA A 78 -4.76 -17.06 -15.33
C ALA A 78 -5.84 -15.98 -15.57
N ASN A 79 -5.64 -15.15 -16.59
CA ASN A 79 -6.53 -14.03 -16.93
C ASN A 79 -6.69 -12.96 -15.84
N GLU A 80 -5.67 -12.72 -15.06
CA GLU A 80 -5.68 -11.64 -14.07
C GLU A 80 -5.88 -10.27 -14.73
N PRO A 81 -6.91 -9.50 -14.32
CA PRO A 81 -7.21 -8.22 -14.95
C PRO A 81 -6.15 -7.17 -14.59
N SER A 82 -5.65 -6.45 -15.60
CA SER A 82 -4.76 -5.31 -15.41
C SER A 82 -5.51 -4.13 -14.79
N LEU A 83 -5.02 -3.58 -13.66
CA LEU A 83 -5.56 -2.36 -13.07
C LEU A 83 -5.41 -1.14 -13.98
N LEU A 84 -4.31 -1.04 -14.71
CA LEU A 84 -4.03 0.07 -15.62
C LEU A 84 -4.96 0.08 -16.84
N GLU A 85 -5.57 -1.07 -17.17
CA GLU A 85 -6.51 -1.25 -18.28
C GLU A 85 -7.97 -1.34 -17.81
N ASN A 86 -8.20 -1.24 -16.51
CA ASN A 86 -9.56 -1.25 -15.98
C ASN A 86 -10.39 -0.09 -16.54
N SER A 87 -11.54 -0.38 -17.14
CA SER A 87 -12.37 0.60 -17.84
C SER A 87 -12.79 1.78 -16.98
N THR A 88 -13.11 1.54 -15.71
CA THR A 88 -13.46 2.61 -14.76
C THR A 88 -12.27 3.54 -14.52
N VAL A 89 -11.07 2.98 -14.31
CA VAL A 89 -9.84 3.76 -14.10
C VAL A 89 -9.50 4.56 -15.35
N VAL A 90 -9.58 3.94 -16.52
CA VAL A 90 -9.31 4.59 -17.81
C VAL A 90 -10.30 5.71 -18.09
N ASN A 91 -11.59 5.52 -17.85
CA ASN A 91 -12.64 6.55 -18.02
C ASN A 91 -12.41 7.76 -17.09
N ILE A 92 -12.05 7.52 -15.83
CA ILE A 92 -11.68 8.59 -14.89
C ILE A 92 -10.45 9.34 -15.39
N ALA A 93 -9.42 8.63 -15.83
CA ALA A 93 -8.20 9.22 -16.36
C ALA A 93 -8.49 10.15 -17.55
N GLN A 94 -9.29 9.68 -18.51
CA GLN A 94 -9.71 10.47 -19.68
C GLN A 94 -10.51 11.73 -19.28
N SER A 95 -11.45 11.59 -18.35
CA SER A 95 -12.29 12.73 -17.92
C SER A 95 -11.48 13.81 -17.18
N HIS A 96 -10.34 13.46 -16.61
CA HIS A 96 -9.46 14.38 -15.87
C HIS A 96 -8.16 14.74 -16.63
N GLY A 97 -7.99 14.31 -17.87
CA GLY A 97 -6.80 14.61 -18.67
C GLY A 97 -5.51 14.06 -18.08
N CYS A 98 -5.57 12.90 -17.42
CA CYS A 98 -4.43 12.24 -16.80
C CYS A 98 -4.34 10.76 -17.23
N ASN A 99 -3.34 10.04 -16.74
CA ASN A 99 -3.20 8.61 -17.05
C ASN A 99 -3.73 7.71 -15.91
N ALA A 100 -3.94 6.44 -16.23
CA ALA A 100 -4.48 5.44 -15.28
C ALA A 100 -3.63 5.31 -14.01
N ALA A 101 -2.30 5.38 -14.12
CA ALA A 101 -1.41 5.30 -12.96
C ALA A 101 -1.64 6.46 -11.99
N GLN A 102 -1.81 7.69 -12.50
CA GLN A 102 -2.09 8.86 -11.68
C GLN A 102 -3.42 8.75 -10.95
N VAL A 103 -4.45 8.17 -11.59
CA VAL A 103 -5.74 7.89 -10.93
C VAL A 103 -5.55 6.92 -9.76
N LEU A 104 -4.84 5.81 -9.98
CA LEU A 104 -4.60 4.79 -8.95
C LEU A 104 -3.82 5.35 -7.75
N LEU A 105 -2.77 6.14 -8.01
CA LEU A 105 -1.99 6.79 -6.95
C LEU A 105 -2.85 7.80 -6.17
N LYS A 106 -3.62 8.62 -6.87
CA LYS A 106 -4.52 9.60 -6.24
C LYS A 106 -5.58 8.91 -5.39
N TRP A 107 -6.17 7.82 -5.86
CA TRP A 107 -7.13 7.02 -5.11
C TRP A 107 -6.56 6.55 -3.76
N ALA A 108 -5.35 6.01 -3.75
CA ALA A 108 -4.71 5.56 -2.51
C ALA A 108 -4.43 6.73 -1.55
N ILE A 109 -3.89 7.84 -2.05
CA ILE A 109 -3.58 9.03 -1.25
C ILE A 109 -4.85 9.63 -0.63
N GLN A 110 -5.95 9.72 -1.38
CA GLN A 110 -7.22 10.25 -0.88
C GLN A 110 -7.84 9.39 0.22
N ARG A 111 -7.50 8.11 0.28
CA ARG A 111 -7.91 7.21 1.37
C ARG A 111 -7.05 7.35 2.62
N GLY A 112 -5.98 8.14 2.58
CA GLY A 112 -5.08 8.39 3.70
C GLY A 112 -3.91 7.41 3.79
N THR A 113 -3.54 6.75 2.68
CA THR A 113 -2.35 5.89 2.61
C THR A 113 -1.21 6.59 1.88
N SER A 114 0.03 6.25 2.20
CA SER A 114 1.17 6.53 1.33
C SER A 114 1.31 5.46 0.27
N VAL A 115 2.05 5.75 -0.79
CA VAL A 115 2.26 4.84 -1.93
C VAL A 115 3.72 4.75 -2.31
N ILE A 116 4.16 3.58 -2.72
CA ILE A 116 5.51 3.32 -3.24
C ILE A 116 5.43 2.66 -4.63
N PRO A 117 5.02 3.41 -5.66
CA PRO A 117 4.93 2.89 -7.01
C PRO A 117 6.33 2.61 -7.58
N LYS A 118 6.42 1.59 -8.43
CA LYS A 118 7.60 1.30 -9.24
C LYS A 118 7.27 1.54 -10.70
N SER A 119 8.10 2.29 -11.39
CA SER A 119 8.00 2.49 -12.84
C SER A 119 9.39 2.51 -13.47
N THR A 120 9.48 2.04 -14.70
CA THR A 120 10.65 2.18 -15.58
C THR A 120 10.31 3.10 -16.78
N ASN A 121 9.10 3.63 -16.82
CA ASN A 121 8.68 4.59 -17.82
C ASN A 121 9.28 5.96 -17.49
N PRO A 122 10.01 6.62 -18.39
CA PRO A 122 10.62 7.93 -18.15
C PRO A 122 9.62 9.10 -18.25
N GLY A 123 8.39 8.87 -18.75
CA GLY A 123 7.36 9.89 -18.96
C GLY A 123 6.18 9.84 -18.01
#